data_7c567cad1aa41ca134408510ee5db71d
#
_entry.id   7c567cad1aa41ca134408510ee5db71d
#
_cell.length_a   1.000
_cell.length_b   1.000
_cell.length_c   1.000
_cell.angle_alpha   90.00
_cell.angle_beta   90.00
_cell.angle_gamma   90.00
#
_symmetry.space_group_name_H-M   'P 1'
#
loop_
_entity.id
_entity.type
_entity.pdbx_description
1 polymer ?
#
loop_
_entity_poly.entity_id
_entity_poly.type
_entity_poly.pdbx_seq_one_letter_code
_entity_poly.pdbx_strand_id
1 'polypeptide(L)'
;MPTSCYIDKATSTIVGAYFDKQETLNGYYHLFYQILTNYGIPYKLFTDNRTVFNYMSLNPDKRTSDKDVLTQYGYACKQLGIELETSSISQTKGLIERTNGTFQGRLINELKLNGITTINDANKYLIEIFVPDFNKRFAMDYKKFESVFETSPSLDKINYTLAVLTPRKIDNGNSIKYYGKYYQPYLDQELKCFAPKTECLVIKAFNGELLVTIDEQVLDLENYPEMKDFLKNLIMF
;
A
#
# COMPACT_ATOMS: atom_id res chain seq x y z
N MET A 1 -0.48 -1.56 -19.03
CA MET A 1 -0.24 -1.60 -17.58
C MET A 1 -1.01 -0.46 -16.96
N PRO A 2 -1.85 -0.69 -15.96
CA PRO A 2 -2.52 0.39 -15.26
C PRO A 2 -1.48 1.23 -14.51
N THR A 3 -1.56 2.52 -14.68
CA THR A 3 -0.73 3.50 -13.96
C THR A 3 -1.65 4.28 -13.06
N SER A 4 -1.39 4.26 -11.78
CA SER A 4 -2.09 5.11 -10.81
C SER A 4 -1.21 6.30 -10.46
N CYS A 5 -1.81 7.47 -10.30
CA CYS A 5 -1.11 8.67 -9.83
C CYS A 5 -1.98 9.52 -8.91
N TYR A 6 -1.34 10.23 -8.00
CA TYR A 6 -1.94 11.30 -7.22
C TYR A 6 -1.45 12.65 -7.72
N ILE A 7 -2.37 13.58 -7.83
CA ILE A 7 -2.12 14.94 -8.35
C ILE A 7 -2.59 15.93 -7.29
N ASP A 8 -1.73 16.86 -6.95
CA ASP A 8 -2.12 18.01 -6.15
C ASP A 8 -3.01 18.94 -6.98
N LYS A 9 -4.23 19.15 -6.51
CA LYS A 9 -5.24 19.93 -7.23
C LYS A 9 -4.87 21.42 -7.35
N ALA A 10 -4.14 21.96 -6.38
CA ALA A 10 -3.79 23.37 -6.35
C ALA A 10 -2.70 23.71 -7.38
N THR A 11 -1.71 22.85 -7.51
CA THR A 11 -0.51 23.11 -8.33
C THR A 11 -0.42 22.26 -9.59
N SER A 12 -1.32 21.27 -9.75
CA SER A 12 -1.24 20.24 -10.80
C SER A 12 0.04 19.39 -10.74
N THR A 13 0.72 19.37 -9.59
CA THR A 13 1.92 18.57 -9.38
C THR A 13 1.54 17.11 -9.19
N ILE A 14 2.21 16.20 -9.90
CA ILE A 14 2.13 14.77 -9.61
C ILE A 14 2.93 14.53 -8.33
N VAL A 15 2.25 14.14 -7.25
CA VAL A 15 2.85 13.91 -5.92
C VAL A 15 3.15 12.44 -5.65
N GLY A 16 2.63 11.54 -6.48
CA GLY A 16 2.94 10.12 -6.46
C GLY A 16 2.49 9.45 -7.74
N ALA A 17 3.27 8.49 -8.22
CA ALA A 17 2.95 7.69 -9.41
C ALA A 17 3.55 6.29 -9.28
N TYR A 18 2.79 5.27 -9.70
CA TYR A 18 3.23 3.88 -9.61
C TYR A 18 2.57 3.00 -10.68
N PHE A 19 3.36 2.09 -11.26
CA PHE A 19 2.88 1.02 -12.11
C PHE A 19 2.68 -0.26 -11.33
N ASP A 20 1.53 -0.89 -11.50
CA ASP A 20 1.31 -2.25 -11.02
C ASP A 20 0.73 -3.12 -12.16
N LYS A 21 0.72 -4.44 -11.98
CA LYS A 21 0.07 -5.38 -12.90
C LYS A 21 -1.44 -5.17 -12.95
N GLN A 22 -2.00 -4.84 -11.81
CA GLN A 22 -3.40 -4.51 -11.58
C GLN A 22 -3.47 -3.39 -10.55
N GLU A 23 -4.64 -2.75 -10.43
CA GLU A 23 -4.88 -1.82 -9.33
C GLU A 23 -5.02 -2.61 -8.02
N THR A 24 -4.03 -2.49 -7.16
CA THR A 24 -3.94 -3.20 -5.88
C THR A 24 -3.77 -2.24 -4.72
N LEU A 25 -4.10 -2.68 -3.51
CA LEU A 25 -3.81 -1.95 -2.28
C LEU A 25 -2.30 -1.63 -2.18
N ASN A 26 -1.45 -2.60 -2.56
CA ASN A 26 0.00 -2.42 -2.55
C ASN A 26 0.45 -1.27 -3.48
N GLY A 27 -0.12 -1.19 -4.69
CA GLY A 27 0.15 -0.08 -5.62
C GLY A 27 -0.22 1.27 -5.02
N TYR A 28 -1.39 1.36 -4.37
CA TYR A 28 -1.81 2.59 -3.68
C TYR A 28 -0.94 2.90 -2.46
N TYR A 29 -0.42 1.92 -1.74
CA TYR A 29 0.52 2.14 -0.66
C TYR A 29 1.87 2.67 -1.15
N HIS A 30 2.36 2.23 -2.32
CA HIS A 30 3.55 2.82 -2.94
C HIS A 30 3.34 4.29 -3.33
N LEU A 31 2.16 4.64 -3.83
CA LEU A 31 1.80 6.04 -4.09
C LEU A 31 1.78 6.86 -2.80
N PHE A 32 1.15 6.31 -1.77
CA PHE A 32 1.00 6.99 -0.49
C PHE A 32 2.35 7.17 0.21
N TYR A 33 3.22 6.17 0.14
CA TYR A 33 4.59 6.26 0.62
C TYR A 33 5.35 7.45 0.00
N GLN A 34 5.23 7.64 -1.33
CA GLN A 34 5.87 8.77 -2.03
C GLN A 34 5.35 10.12 -1.52
N ILE A 35 4.04 10.24 -1.29
CA ILE A 35 3.45 11.47 -0.75
C ILE A 35 3.99 11.74 0.65
N LEU A 36 3.89 10.76 1.55
CA LEU A 36 4.28 10.90 2.95
C LEU A 36 5.77 11.22 3.13
N THR A 37 6.63 10.66 2.28
CA THR A 37 8.09 10.88 2.37
C THR A 37 8.56 12.17 1.73
N ASN A 38 7.93 12.60 0.62
CA ASN A 38 8.42 13.75 -0.16
C ASN A 38 7.69 15.06 0.16
N TYR A 39 6.44 14.97 0.60
CA TYR A 39 5.58 16.15 0.82
C TYR A 39 5.04 16.25 2.24
N GLY A 40 4.82 15.12 2.91
CA GLY A 40 4.22 15.05 4.24
C GLY A 40 2.78 14.53 4.21
N ILE A 41 2.04 14.77 5.29
CA ILE A 41 0.66 14.29 5.43
C ILE A 41 -0.29 15.28 4.73
N PRO A 42 -1.04 14.87 3.69
CA PRO A 42 -2.04 15.72 3.08
C PRO A 42 -3.26 15.86 4.00
N TYR A 43 -3.87 17.03 4.01
CA TYR A 43 -5.11 17.25 4.77
C TYR A 43 -6.26 16.36 4.25
N LYS A 44 -6.38 16.23 2.93
CA LYS A 44 -7.48 15.52 2.27
C LYS A 44 -7.04 14.81 1.02
N LEU A 45 -7.58 13.60 0.80
CA LEU A 45 -7.44 12.84 -0.45
C LEU A 45 -8.79 12.65 -1.12
N PHE A 46 -8.83 12.94 -2.42
CA PHE A 46 -9.99 12.66 -3.27
C PHE A 46 -9.77 11.35 -4.02
N THR A 47 -10.74 10.44 -3.90
CA THR A 47 -10.71 9.13 -4.55
C THR A 47 -11.98 8.90 -5.35
N ASP A 48 -11.96 7.92 -6.24
CA ASP A 48 -13.17 7.39 -6.85
C ASP A 48 -13.85 6.34 -5.94
N ASN A 49 -15.04 5.91 -6.32
CA ASN A 49 -15.85 4.92 -5.59
C ASN A 49 -15.34 3.47 -5.77
N ARG A 50 -14.03 3.24 -5.82
CA ARG A 50 -13.49 1.89 -5.97
C ARG A 50 -13.45 1.13 -4.65
N THR A 51 -13.49 -0.20 -4.74
CA THR A 51 -13.47 -1.12 -3.58
C THR A 51 -12.21 -1.03 -2.74
N VAL A 52 -11.11 -0.52 -3.28
CA VAL A 52 -9.86 -0.27 -2.53
C VAL A 52 -10.08 0.82 -1.48
N PHE A 53 -10.94 1.80 -1.76
CA PHE A 53 -11.21 2.93 -0.88
C PHE A 53 -12.48 2.73 -0.05
N ASN A 54 -13.47 2.03 -0.60
CA ASN A 54 -14.75 1.76 0.05
C ASN A 54 -15.04 0.26 0.03
N TYR A 55 -15.14 -0.35 1.19
CA TYR A 55 -15.53 -1.75 1.31
C TYR A 55 -17.05 -1.88 1.17
N MET A 56 -17.51 -2.41 0.03
CA MET A 56 -18.82 -3.02 -0.08
C MET A 56 -18.65 -4.52 0.17
N SER A 57 -19.23 -5.05 1.23
CA SER A 57 -19.26 -6.50 1.45
C SER A 57 -19.85 -7.18 0.22
N LEU A 58 -19.09 -8.09 -0.39
CA LEU A 58 -19.56 -8.91 -1.52
C LEU A 58 -20.65 -9.92 -1.08
N ASN A 59 -20.88 -10.05 0.24
CA ASN A 59 -21.85 -10.96 0.79
C ASN A 59 -23.13 -10.17 1.14
N PRO A 60 -24.24 -10.35 0.37
CA PRO A 60 -25.49 -9.60 0.57
C PRO A 60 -26.07 -9.76 1.98
N ASP A 61 -25.84 -10.93 2.60
CA ASP A 61 -26.35 -11.28 3.94
C ASP A 61 -25.52 -10.65 5.09
N LYS A 62 -24.33 -10.13 4.78
CA LYS A 62 -23.45 -9.39 5.71
C LYS A 62 -23.43 -7.88 5.43
N ARG A 63 -24.36 -7.37 4.68
CA ARG A 63 -24.60 -5.91 4.54
C ARG A 63 -25.23 -5.42 5.84
N THR A 64 -24.44 -5.40 6.91
CA THR A 64 -24.80 -4.65 8.09
C THR A 64 -24.83 -3.18 7.69
N SER A 65 -25.82 -2.47 8.23
CA SER A 65 -26.02 -1.01 8.03
C SER A 65 -24.88 -0.18 8.63
N ASP A 66 -23.81 -0.81 9.12
CA ASP A 66 -22.64 -0.16 9.68
C ASP A 66 -21.79 0.39 8.54
N LYS A 67 -21.97 1.69 8.31
CA LYS A 67 -21.19 2.55 7.42
C LYS A 67 -19.68 2.59 7.78
N ASP A 68 -19.23 1.80 8.74
CA ASP A 68 -17.94 1.90 9.40
C ASP A 68 -16.92 0.83 9.03
N VAL A 69 -17.18 -0.02 8.05
CA VAL A 69 -16.13 -0.95 7.57
C VAL A 69 -15.16 -0.19 6.67
N LEU A 70 -14.20 0.47 7.31
CA LEU A 70 -13.08 1.09 6.63
C LEU A 70 -12.28 0.03 5.88
N THR A 71 -11.99 0.27 4.60
CA THR A 71 -10.96 -0.49 3.90
C THR A 71 -9.60 -0.29 4.59
N GLN A 72 -8.64 -1.17 4.33
CA GLN A 72 -7.29 -1.01 4.88
C GLN A 72 -6.67 0.33 4.48
N TYR A 73 -6.95 0.81 3.27
CA TYR A 73 -6.51 2.13 2.82
C TYR A 73 -7.17 3.27 3.62
N GLY A 74 -8.47 3.19 3.80
CA GLY A 74 -9.22 4.16 4.63
C GLY A 74 -8.77 4.15 6.08
N TYR A 75 -8.40 2.99 6.61
CA TYR A 75 -7.84 2.87 7.95
C TYR A 75 -6.48 3.56 8.06
N ALA A 76 -5.58 3.38 7.08
CA ALA A 76 -4.30 4.08 7.02
C ALA A 76 -4.49 5.60 6.96
N CYS A 77 -5.44 6.11 6.15
CA CYS A 77 -5.78 7.53 6.11
C CYS A 77 -6.27 8.03 7.48
N LYS A 78 -7.16 7.29 8.14
CA LYS A 78 -7.68 7.65 9.47
C LYS A 78 -6.58 7.73 10.53
N GLN A 79 -5.63 6.80 10.52
CA GLN A 79 -4.49 6.81 11.45
C GLN A 79 -3.60 8.05 11.30
N LEU A 80 -3.55 8.62 10.10
CA LEU A 80 -2.79 9.83 9.78
C LEU A 80 -3.62 11.11 9.89
N GLY A 81 -4.90 11.02 10.26
CA GLY A 81 -5.79 12.18 10.33
C GLY A 81 -6.21 12.73 8.97
N ILE A 82 -6.05 11.95 7.88
CA ILE A 82 -6.36 12.37 6.51
C ILE A 82 -7.85 12.18 6.25
N GLU A 83 -8.50 13.23 5.78
CA GLU A 83 -9.88 13.16 5.31
C GLU A 83 -9.94 12.48 3.93
N LEU A 84 -10.70 11.38 3.84
CA LEU A 84 -10.91 10.67 2.58
C LEU A 84 -12.29 11.06 2.02
N GLU A 85 -12.31 11.73 0.87
CA GLU A 85 -13.53 12.15 0.20
C GLU A 85 -13.68 11.46 -1.16
N THR A 86 -14.83 10.82 -1.34
CA THR A 86 -15.18 10.25 -2.65
C THR A 86 -15.84 11.33 -3.50
N SER A 87 -15.16 11.75 -4.56
CA SER A 87 -15.66 12.81 -5.43
C SER A 87 -16.47 12.26 -6.60
N SER A 88 -17.75 12.66 -6.66
CA SER A 88 -18.57 12.57 -7.87
C SER A 88 -18.50 13.85 -8.74
N ILE A 89 -17.73 14.86 -8.31
CA ILE A 89 -17.74 16.20 -8.93
C ILE A 89 -16.97 16.18 -10.25
N SER A 90 -17.67 16.51 -11.32
CA SER A 90 -17.20 16.53 -12.71
C SER A 90 -15.95 17.40 -12.95
N GLN A 91 -15.78 18.53 -12.25
CA GLN A 91 -14.67 19.46 -12.44
C GLN A 91 -13.33 18.89 -11.96
N THR A 92 -13.34 18.14 -10.85
CA THR A 92 -12.13 17.45 -10.34
C THR A 92 -11.70 16.32 -11.28
N LYS A 93 -12.68 15.62 -11.87
CA LYS A 93 -12.44 14.60 -12.88
C LYS A 93 -11.76 15.13 -14.13
N GLY A 94 -12.16 16.31 -14.63
CA GLY A 94 -11.59 16.89 -15.85
C GLY A 94 -10.09 17.19 -15.78
N LEU A 95 -9.58 17.66 -14.63
CA LEU A 95 -8.14 17.86 -14.43
C LEU A 95 -7.40 16.52 -14.41
N ILE A 96 -7.90 15.56 -13.63
CA ILE A 96 -7.32 14.23 -13.50
C ILE A 96 -7.33 13.50 -14.84
N GLU A 97 -8.45 13.53 -15.58
CA GLU A 97 -8.58 12.88 -16.89
C GLU A 97 -7.61 13.48 -17.92
N ARG A 98 -7.48 14.82 -17.97
CA ARG A 98 -6.55 15.49 -18.88
C ARG A 98 -5.10 15.15 -18.55
N THR A 99 -4.75 15.21 -17.27
CA THR A 99 -3.38 14.86 -16.83
C THR A 99 -3.10 13.38 -17.08
N ASN A 100 -4.04 12.48 -16.78
CA ASN A 100 -3.90 11.06 -17.07
C ASN A 100 -3.78 10.78 -18.58
N GLY A 101 -4.54 11.46 -19.42
CA GLY A 101 -4.44 11.30 -20.88
C GLY A 101 -3.05 11.70 -21.41
N THR A 102 -2.55 12.85 -20.97
CA THR A 102 -1.20 13.32 -21.33
C THR A 102 -0.12 12.40 -20.76
N PHE A 103 -0.27 12.02 -19.51
CA PHE A 103 0.64 11.14 -18.80
C PHE A 103 0.74 9.76 -19.48
N GLN A 104 -0.38 9.09 -19.69
CA GLN A 104 -0.40 7.76 -20.29
C GLN A 104 0.09 7.75 -21.75
N GLY A 105 -0.34 8.72 -22.55
CA GLY A 105 0.05 8.80 -23.95
C GLY A 105 1.55 9.04 -24.14
N ARG A 106 2.14 9.94 -23.34
CA ARG A 106 3.55 10.26 -23.41
C ARG A 106 4.42 9.16 -22.79
N LEU A 107 4.08 8.69 -21.61
CA LEU A 107 4.85 7.74 -20.85
C LEU A 107 5.06 6.40 -21.58
N ILE A 108 4.02 5.87 -22.24
CA ILE A 108 4.13 4.62 -23.00
C ILE A 108 5.16 4.76 -24.13
N ASN A 109 5.17 5.90 -24.81
CA ASN A 109 6.12 6.15 -25.90
C ASN A 109 7.56 6.30 -25.36
N GLU A 110 7.74 7.00 -24.25
CA GLU A 110 9.06 7.17 -23.64
C GLU A 110 9.63 5.84 -23.11
N LEU A 111 8.80 5.00 -22.48
CA LEU A 111 9.23 3.66 -22.06
C LEU A 111 9.69 2.80 -23.23
N LYS A 112 8.96 2.84 -24.36
CA LYS A 112 9.35 2.13 -25.59
C LYS A 112 10.66 2.66 -26.17
N LEU A 113 10.82 3.97 -26.25
CA LEU A 113 12.04 4.60 -26.77
C LEU A 113 13.27 4.26 -25.93
N ASN A 114 13.12 4.10 -24.63
CA ASN A 114 14.20 3.72 -23.70
C ASN A 114 14.37 2.21 -23.55
N GLY A 115 13.61 1.38 -24.31
CA GLY A 115 13.71 -0.08 -24.25
C GLY A 115 13.29 -0.69 -22.90
N ILE A 116 12.47 0.01 -22.12
CA ILE A 116 12.05 -0.42 -20.78
C ILE A 116 10.90 -1.43 -20.91
N THR A 117 11.13 -2.66 -20.43
CA THR A 117 10.19 -3.78 -20.56
C THR A 117 9.71 -4.36 -19.25
N THR A 118 10.41 -4.10 -18.13
CA THR A 118 10.02 -4.60 -16.81
C THR A 118 9.26 -3.55 -16.00
N ILE A 119 8.37 -4.01 -15.11
CA ILE A 119 7.61 -3.09 -14.22
C ILE A 119 8.55 -2.35 -13.26
N ASN A 120 9.60 -3.02 -12.77
CA ASN A 120 10.54 -2.40 -11.85
C ASN A 120 11.31 -1.26 -12.52
N ASP A 121 11.84 -1.48 -13.73
CA ASP A 121 12.54 -0.44 -14.48
C ASP A 121 11.58 0.68 -14.89
N ALA A 122 10.34 0.34 -15.23
CA ALA A 122 9.31 1.33 -15.53
C ALA A 122 8.99 2.22 -14.32
N ASN A 123 8.88 1.66 -13.11
CA ASN A 123 8.67 2.44 -11.89
C ASN A 123 9.89 3.31 -11.55
N LYS A 124 11.09 2.79 -11.74
CA LYS A 124 12.32 3.57 -11.55
C LYS A 124 12.35 4.77 -12.50
N TYR A 125 12.14 4.53 -13.79
CA TYR A 125 12.06 5.60 -14.81
C TYR A 125 10.95 6.61 -14.49
N LEU A 126 9.79 6.14 -14.09
CA LEU A 126 8.63 6.95 -13.73
C LEU A 126 8.96 7.94 -12.61
N ILE A 127 9.57 7.46 -11.53
CA ILE A 127 9.84 8.24 -10.31
C ILE A 127 11.06 9.16 -10.50
N GLU A 128 12.14 8.64 -11.09
CA GLU A 128 13.42 9.37 -11.16
C GLU A 128 13.50 10.35 -12.34
N ILE A 129 12.77 10.08 -13.43
CA ILE A 129 12.92 10.84 -14.68
C ILE A 129 11.60 11.46 -15.13
N PHE A 130 10.56 10.63 -15.35
CA PHE A 130 9.35 11.10 -16.00
C PHE A 130 8.54 12.08 -15.15
N VAL A 131 8.28 11.76 -13.89
CA VAL A 131 7.48 12.62 -12.98
C VAL A 131 8.18 13.96 -12.73
N PRO A 132 9.50 14.03 -12.43
CA PRO A 132 10.21 15.30 -12.30
C PRO A 132 10.15 16.16 -13.58
N ASP A 133 10.36 15.56 -14.76
CA ASP A 133 10.30 16.29 -16.04
C ASP A 133 8.86 16.76 -16.34
N PHE A 134 7.86 15.92 -16.08
CA PHE A 134 6.46 16.26 -16.24
C PHE A 134 6.07 17.43 -15.34
N ASN A 135 6.40 17.37 -14.04
CA ASN A 135 6.11 18.43 -13.09
C ASN A 135 6.81 19.75 -13.48
N LYS A 136 8.06 19.70 -13.92
CA LYS A 136 8.78 20.88 -14.38
C LYS A 136 8.09 21.59 -15.56
N ARG A 137 7.42 20.83 -16.43
CA ARG A 137 6.77 21.38 -17.65
C ARG A 137 5.33 21.81 -17.43
N PHE A 138 4.60 21.13 -16.56
CA PHE A 138 3.13 21.23 -16.48
C PHE A 138 2.61 21.67 -15.11
N ALA A 139 3.37 21.47 -14.05
CA ALA A 139 2.96 21.91 -12.72
C ALA A 139 3.23 23.40 -12.49
N MET A 140 2.44 24.01 -11.64
CA MET A 140 2.75 25.35 -11.12
C MET A 140 3.90 25.25 -10.11
N ASP A 141 4.69 26.31 -10.03
CA ASP A 141 5.77 26.41 -9.03
C ASP A 141 5.17 26.47 -7.61
N TYR A 142 5.15 25.32 -6.95
CA TYR A 142 4.58 25.18 -5.61
C TYR A 142 5.33 26.00 -4.54
N LYS A 143 6.59 26.39 -4.79
CA LYS A 143 7.37 27.22 -3.85
C LYS A 143 6.79 28.62 -3.67
N LYS A 144 5.87 29.02 -4.53
CA LYS A 144 5.14 30.29 -4.42
C LYS A 144 3.92 30.22 -3.49
N PHE A 145 3.57 29.04 -3.02
CA PHE A 145 2.39 28.81 -2.17
C PHE A 145 2.83 28.26 -0.82
N GLU A 146 2.12 28.62 0.22
CA GLU A 146 2.29 28.00 1.52
C GLU A 146 1.80 26.55 1.46
N SER A 147 2.62 25.61 1.91
CA SER A 147 2.27 24.20 1.93
C SER A 147 1.26 23.93 3.05
N VAL A 148 0.19 23.22 2.73
CA VAL A 148 -0.80 22.73 3.70
C VAL A 148 -0.54 21.28 4.12
N PHE A 149 0.55 20.67 3.65
CA PHE A 149 0.97 19.35 4.11
C PHE A 149 1.54 19.46 5.53
N GLU A 150 1.12 18.56 6.41
CA GLU A 150 1.73 18.43 7.73
C GLU A 150 3.08 17.73 7.65
N THR A 151 3.85 17.81 8.72
CA THR A 151 5.19 17.20 8.81
C THR A 151 5.12 15.70 8.50
N SER A 152 6.11 15.23 7.71
CA SER A 152 6.25 13.80 7.37
C SER A 152 6.36 12.95 8.63
N PRO A 153 5.64 11.83 8.73
CA PRO A 153 5.81 10.90 9.84
C PRO A 153 7.19 10.24 9.80
N SER A 154 7.62 9.64 10.90
CA SER A 154 8.82 8.80 10.90
C SER A 154 8.66 7.62 9.93
N LEU A 155 9.77 7.12 9.39
CA LEU A 155 9.75 5.97 8.48
C LEU A 155 9.11 4.74 9.10
N ASP A 156 9.33 4.50 10.40
CA ASP A 156 8.71 3.40 11.13
C ASP A 156 7.18 3.58 11.21
N LYS A 157 6.71 4.80 11.51
CA LYS A 157 5.27 5.08 11.51
C LYS A 157 4.66 4.87 10.12
N ILE A 158 5.33 5.30 9.06
CA ILE A 158 4.88 5.06 7.69
C ILE A 158 4.83 3.55 7.39
N ASN A 159 5.88 2.81 7.76
CA ASN A 159 6.01 1.38 7.54
C ASN A 159 4.82 0.59 8.11
N TYR A 160 4.44 0.86 9.35
CA TYR A 160 3.33 0.15 9.99
C TYR A 160 1.95 0.72 9.64
N THR A 161 1.84 1.99 9.30
CA THR A 161 0.58 2.57 8.82
C THR A 161 0.20 2.00 7.45
N LEU A 162 1.17 1.77 6.58
CA LEU A 162 0.98 1.17 5.26
C LEU A 162 1.07 -0.37 5.28
N ALA A 163 0.83 -0.99 6.42
CA ALA A 163 0.83 -2.44 6.55
C ALA A 163 -0.44 -3.08 5.97
N VAL A 164 -0.29 -4.29 5.42
CA VAL A 164 -1.42 -5.12 4.99
C VAL A 164 -1.81 -6.05 6.11
N LEU A 165 -3.03 -5.90 6.59
CA LEU A 165 -3.61 -6.67 7.68
C LEU A 165 -4.41 -7.85 7.12
N THR A 166 -4.13 -9.07 7.61
CA THR A 166 -4.80 -10.28 7.11
C THR A 166 -5.24 -11.17 8.27
N PRO A 167 -6.56 -11.30 8.53
CA PRO A 167 -7.06 -12.23 9.54
C PRO A 167 -6.67 -13.68 9.20
N ARG A 168 -6.17 -14.40 10.18
CA ARG A 168 -5.81 -15.82 10.10
C ARG A 168 -6.20 -16.54 11.38
N LYS A 169 -6.01 -17.86 11.39
CA LYS A 169 -6.15 -18.72 12.57
C LYS A 169 -4.92 -19.59 12.68
N ILE A 170 -4.55 -19.88 13.91
CA ILE A 170 -3.49 -20.82 14.21
C ILE A 170 -3.98 -22.23 13.89
N ASP A 171 -3.17 -23.02 13.22
CA ASP A 171 -3.47 -24.42 12.92
C ASP A 171 -3.01 -25.38 14.03
N ASN A 172 -3.23 -26.69 13.80
CA ASN A 172 -2.89 -27.73 14.80
C ASN A 172 -1.39 -27.85 15.07
N GLY A 173 -0.53 -27.33 14.19
CA GLY A 173 0.93 -27.34 14.31
C GLY A 173 1.50 -26.06 14.92
N ASN A 174 0.71 -25.25 15.61
CA ASN A 174 1.12 -23.94 16.12
C ASN A 174 1.71 -23.07 15.00
N SER A 175 1.14 -23.16 13.80
CA SER A 175 1.61 -22.40 12.64
C SER A 175 0.48 -21.58 12.01
N ILE A 176 0.87 -20.59 11.24
CA ILE A 176 -0.01 -19.66 10.55
C ILE A 176 0.30 -19.74 9.06
N LYS A 177 -0.67 -20.13 8.24
CA LYS A 177 -0.52 -20.19 6.80
C LYS A 177 -0.70 -18.80 6.19
N TYR A 178 0.34 -18.29 5.50
CA TYR A 178 0.32 -17.01 4.82
C TYR A 178 1.04 -17.10 3.47
N TYR A 179 0.36 -16.72 2.38
CA TYR A 179 0.85 -16.85 0.99
C TYR A 179 1.49 -18.20 0.64
N GLY A 180 0.86 -19.31 1.07
CA GLY A 180 1.32 -20.67 0.78
C GLY A 180 2.47 -21.17 1.64
N LYS A 181 3.04 -20.35 2.52
CA LYS A 181 4.07 -20.71 3.49
C LYS A 181 3.48 -20.82 4.88
N TYR A 182 4.18 -21.52 5.75
CA TYR A 182 3.84 -21.65 7.17
C TYR A 182 4.83 -20.86 8.01
N TYR A 183 4.33 -20.18 9.03
CA TYR A 183 5.08 -19.33 9.94
C TYR A 183 4.71 -19.69 11.37
N GLN A 184 5.65 -19.49 12.29
CA GLN A 184 5.42 -19.66 13.74
C GLN A 184 5.59 -18.33 14.46
N PRO A 185 4.81 -18.09 15.54
CA PRO A 185 4.91 -16.88 16.33
C PRO A 185 6.05 -16.95 17.35
N TYR A 186 6.89 -15.92 17.40
CA TYR A 186 7.99 -15.77 18.33
C TYR A 186 7.87 -14.45 19.10
N LEU A 187 8.31 -14.46 20.36
CA LEU A 187 8.51 -13.27 21.17
C LEU A 187 9.88 -13.36 21.83
N ASP A 188 10.71 -12.33 21.61
CA ASP A 188 12.08 -12.28 22.13
C ASP A 188 12.89 -13.56 21.78
N GLN A 189 12.75 -14.03 20.53
CA GLN A 189 13.37 -15.27 20.00
C GLN A 189 12.84 -16.57 20.63
N GLU A 190 11.83 -16.53 21.47
CA GLU A 190 11.17 -17.69 22.02
C GLU A 190 9.90 -18.04 21.26
N LEU A 191 9.77 -19.32 20.86
CA LEU A 191 8.53 -19.83 20.26
C LEU A 191 7.36 -19.72 21.26
N LYS A 192 6.30 -19.04 20.87
CA LYS A 192 5.06 -18.97 21.63
C LYS A 192 4.04 -19.97 21.09
N CYS A 193 3.40 -20.69 21.99
CA CYS A 193 2.42 -21.71 21.63
C CYS A 193 1.01 -21.24 21.97
N PHE A 194 0.11 -21.39 21.02
CA PHE A 194 -1.29 -21.01 21.12
C PHE A 194 -2.21 -22.18 20.77
N ALA A 195 -3.41 -22.15 21.28
CA ALA A 195 -4.41 -23.17 20.97
C ALA A 195 -4.77 -23.16 19.48
N PRO A 196 -5.01 -24.33 18.86
CA PRO A 196 -5.51 -24.40 17.50
C PRO A 196 -6.80 -23.60 17.33
N LYS A 197 -6.97 -22.94 16.16
CA LYS A 197 -8.09 -22.07 15.81
C LYS A 197 -8.12 -20.73 16.54
N THR A 198 -7.14 -20.39 17.38
CA THR A 198 -6.98 -19.04 17.92
C THR A 198 -6.93 -18.05 16.77
N GLU A 199 -7.75 -17.01 16.83
CA GLU A 199 -7.79 -15.95 15.83
C GLU A 199 -6.56 -15.06 15.99
N CYS A 200 -5.98 -14.70 14.85
CA CYS A 200 -4.80 -13.85 14.81
C CYS A 200 -4.86 -12.90 13.61
N LEU A 201 -4.14 -11.79 13.70
CA LEU A 201 -4.04 -10.82 12.63
C LEU A 201 -2.59 -10.76 12.14
N VAL A 202 -2.33 -11.28 10.95
CA VAL A 202 -1.02 -11.16 10.30
C VAL A 202 -0.86 -9.74 9.78
N ILE A 203 0.24 -9.10 10.14
CA ILE A 203 0.63 -7.74 9.75
C ILE A 203 1.84 -7.87 8.80
N LYS A 204 1.63 -7.55 7.54
CA LYS A 204 2.75 -7.40 6.59
C LYS A 204 3.06 -5.92 6.50
N ALA A 205 4.14 -5.49 7.14
CA ALA A 205 4.62 -4.13 7.09
C ALA A 205 5.07 -3.74 5.66
N PHE A 206 5.13 -2.45 5.36
CA PHE A 206 5.45 -1.97 4.01
C PHE A 206 6.86 -2.37 3.56
N ASN A 207 7.83 -2.45 4.48
CA ASN A 207 9.19 -2.97 4.23
C ASN A 207 9.23 -4.49 3.99
N GLY A 208 8.10 -5.19 4.16
CA GLY A 208 7.99 -6.64 3.96
C GLY A 208 8.15 -7.48 5.24
N GLU A 209 8.43 -6.88 6.37
CA GLU A 209 8.45 -7.52 7.67
C GLU A 209 7.09 -8.16 7.99
N LEU A 210 7.12 -9.34 8.60
CA LEU A 210 5.92 -10.08 8.97
C LEU A 210 5.82 -10.17 10.49
N LEU A 211 4.72 -9.66 11.02
CA LEU A 211 4.35 -9.74 12.42
C LEU A 211 2.97 -10.40 12.54
N VAL A 212 2.61 -10.78 13.74
CA VAL A 212 1.25 -11.24 14.05
C VAL A 212 0.77 -10.65 15.38
N THR A 213 -0.49 -10.28 15.44
CA THR A 213 -1.14 -9.93 16.71
C THR A 213 -2.02 -11.08 17.15
N ILE A 214 -1.79 -11.56 18.36
CA ILE A 214 -2.55 -12.61 19.04
C ILE A 214 -2.80 -12.14 20.46
N ASP A 215 -4.05 -12.15 20.92
CA ASP A 215 -4.44 -11.73 22.28
C ASP A 215 -3.79 -10.37 22.68
N GLU A 216 -3.86 -9.38 21.77
CA GLU A 216 -3.31 -8.02 21.93
C GLU A 216 -1.76 -7.95 22.01
N GLN A 217 -1.06 -9.06 21.87
CA GLN A 217 0.40 -9.11 21.80
C GLN A 217 0.86 -9.09 20.34
N VAL A 218 1.91 -8.32 20.06
CA VAL A 218 2.59 -8.32 18.76
C VAL A 218 3.78 -9.26 18.85
N LEU A 219 3.87 -10.19 17.91
CA LEU A 219 4.84 -11.26 17.85
C LEU A 219 5.50 -11.28 16.47
N ASP A 220 6.75 -11.70 16.44
CA ASP A 220 7.45 -11.95 15.18
C ASP A 220 6.91 -13.20 14.50
N LEU A 221 6.88 -13.20 13.16
CA LEU A 221 6.55 -14.37 12.36
C LEU A 221 7.78 -14.89 11.66
N GLU A 222 8.27 -16.03 12.10
CA GLU A 222 9.38 -16.72 11.47
C GLU A 222 8.91 -17.85 10.56
N ASN A 223 9.63 -18.04 9.45
CA ASN A 223 9.31 -19.08 8.49
C ASN A 223 9.47 -20.46 9.13
N TYR A 224 8.42 -21.27 9.09
CA TYR A 224 8.52 -22.66 9.52
C TYR A 224 9.36 -23.43 8.49
N PRO A 225 10.49 -24.05 8.88
CA PRO A 225 11.31 -24.80 7.94
C PRO A 225 10.50 -25.94 7.34
N GLU A 226 10.47 -26.04 6.01
CA GLU A 226 9.84 -27.18 5.35
C GLU A 226 10.53 -28.47 5.83
N MET A 227 9.74 -29.52 6.11
CA MET A 227 10.26 -30.82 6.57
C MET A 227 11.38 -31.38 5.67
N LYS A 228 11.40 -30.98 4.39
CA LYS A 228 12.47 -31.30 3.44
C LYS A 228 13.84 -30.70 3.81
N ASP A 229 13.86 -29.51 4.39
CA ASP A 229 15.10 -28.86 4.79
C ASP A 229 15.62 -29.43 6.12
N PHE A 230 14.71 -29.85 7.00
CA PHE A 230 15.07 -30.58 8.20
C PHE A 230 15.68 -31.97 7.88
N LEU A 231 15.09 -32.69 6.94
CA LEU A 231 15.64 -34.01 6.50
C LEU A 231 16.97 -33.88 5.75
N LYS A 232 17.18 -32.80 4.96
CA LYS A 232 18.49 -32.56 4.33
C LYS A 232 19.58 -32.30 5.36
N ASN A 233 19.29 -31.53 6.41
CA ASN A 233 20.26 -31.28 7.48
C ASN A 233 20.50 -32.51 8.37
N LEU A 234 19.55 -33.44 8.45
CA LEU A 234 19.69 -34.68 9.22
C LEU A 234 20.53 -35.76 8.45
N ILE A 235 20.56 -35.70 7.11
CA ILE A 235 21.26 -36.67 6.24
C ILE A 235 22.73 -36.24 6.00
N MET A 236 23.13 -35.03 6.39
CA MET A 236 24.52 -34.54 6.26
C MET A 236 25.38 -34.78 7.51
N PHE A 237 24.94 -35.64 8.41
CA PHE A 237 25.72 -36.21 9.50
C PHE A 237 25.80 -37.77 9.30
#